data_7a92708f47a08c8eaceddf66ec936db6
#
_entry.id   7a92708f47a08c8eaceddf66ec936db6
#
_cell.length_a   1.000
_cell.length_b   1.000
_cell.length_c   1.000
_cell.angle_alpha   90.00
_cell.angle_beta   90.00
_cell.angle_gamma   90.00
#
_symmetry.space_group_name_H-M   'P 1'
#
loop_
_entity.id
_entity.type
_entity.pdbx_description
1 polymer ?
#
loop_
_entity_poly.entity_id
_entity_poly.type
_entity_poly.pdbx_seq_one_letter_code
_entity_poly.pdbx_strand_id
1 'polypeptide(L)'
;MKKFRAAVVGYGNIGKFTVEALEAAPDFEIAGIVRRQGAKDKLAELANYEVVDDITKLKDVDVAILATPTRSCPEYAEKIVALGINTVDSFDIHTSILDYRTKQMENCKKAGKVSVISAGWDPGSDSIVRVLMESLAPKG
;
A
#
# COMPACT_ATOMS: atom_id res chain seq x y z
N MET A 1 -16.53 8.18 -15.42
CA MET A 1 -16.16 6.83 -14.94
C MET A 1 -16.23 6.81 -13.43
N LYS A 2 -16.62 5.68 -12.80
CA LYS A 2 -16.55 5.54 -11.34
C LYS A 2 -15.06 5.52 -10.95
N LYS A 3 -14.66 6.35 -10.00
CA LYS A 3 -13.30 6.34 -9.46
C LYS A 3 -13.13 5.22 -8.43
N PHE A 4 -11.92 4.68 -8.33
CA PHE A 4 -11.54 3.77 -7.24
C PHE A 4 -11.23 4.56 -5.97
N ARG A 5 -11.77 4.13 -4.85
CA ARG A 5 -11.58 4.78 -3.55
C ARG A 5 -10.38 4.17 -2.84
N ALA A 6 -9.31 4.95 -2.69
CA ALA A 6 -8.06 4.52 -2.07
C ALA A 6 -7.91 5.07 -0.66
N ALA A 7 -7.58 4.21 0.30
CA ALA A 7 -7.14 4.62 1.63
C ALA A 7 -5.61 4.55 1.72
N VAL A 8 -4.98 5.56 2.33
CA VAL A 8 -3.54 5.56 2.61
C VAL A 8 -3.32 5.19 4.07
N VAL A 9 -2.69 4.05 4.32
CA VAL A 9 -2.41 3.56 5.67
C VAL A 9 -0.98 3.88 6.06
N GLY A 10 -0.83 4.87 6.95
CA GLY A 10 0.44 5.49 7.30
C GLY A 10 0.67 6.80 6.56
N TYR A 11 1.18 7.79 7.27
CA TYR A 11 1.45 9.12 6.71
C TYR A 11 2.86 9.59 7.13
N GLY A 12 3.86 8.86 6.66
CA GLY A 12 5.26 9.27 6.61
C GLY A 12 5.60 9.79 5.20
N ASN A 13 6.87 9.82 4.84
CA ASN A 13 7.29 10.28 3.50
C ASN A 13 6.59 9.50 2.38
N ILE A 14 6.54 8.17 2.46
CA ILE A 14 5.87 7.34 1.45
C ILE A 14 4.37 7.67 1.39
N GLY A 15 3.69 7.77 2.53
CA GLY A 15 2.26 8.10 2.57
C GLY A 15 1.96 9.48 1.98
N LYS A 16 2.80 10.47 2.24
CA LYS A 16 2.66 11.81 1.66
C LYS A 16 2.75 11.76 0.12
N PHE A 17 3.80 11.17 -0.43
CA PHE A 17 3.95 11.05 -1.88
C PHE A 17 2.88 10.15 -2.52
N THR A 18 2.36 9.16 -1.78
CA THR A 18 1.20 8.36 -2.21
C THR A 18 -0.05 9.22 -2.36
N VAL A 19 -0.32 10.11 -1.42
CA VAL A 19 -1.43 11.06 -1.51
C VAL A 19 -1.29 11.95 -2.75
N GLU A 20 -0.11 12.55 -2.96
CA GLU A 20 0.17 13.38 -4.14
C GLU A 20 -0.03 12.62 -5.45
N ALA A 21 0.43 11.36 -5.51
CA ALA A 21 0.25 10.51 -6.69
C ALA A 21 -1.22 10.16 -6.96
N LEU A 22 -1.99 9.87 -5.91
CA LEU A 22 -3.43 9.59 -6.03
C LEU A 22 -4.23 10.81 -6.48
N GLU A 23 -3.87 12.01 -6.01
CA GLU A 23 -4.50 13.26 -6.47
C GLU A 23 -4.25 13.53 -7.95
N ALA A 24 -3.06 13.18 -8.45
CA ALA A 24 -2.71 13.30 -9.85
C ALA A 24 -3.37 12.24 -10.75
N ALA A 25 -3.85 11.13 -10.19
CA ALA A 25 -4.44 10.02 -10.92
C ALA A 25 -5.95 10.25 -11.16
N PRO A 26 -6.41 10.36 -12.42
CA PRO A 26 -7.80 10.74 -12.73
C PRO A 26 -8.83 9.68 -12.37
N ASP A 27 -8.43 8.43 -12.19
CA ASP A 27 -9.26 7.26 -11.92
C ASP A 27 -9.33 6.89 -10.43
N PHE A 28 -8.64 7.66 -9.56
CA PHE A 28 -8.69 7.48 -8.12
C PHE A 28 -9.33 8.67 -7.39
N GLU A 29 -9.83 8.39 -6.19
CA GLU A 29 -10.14 9.38 -5.17
C GLU A 29 -9.67 8.88 -3.81
N ILE A 30 -9.24 9.78 -2.94
CA ILE A 30 -8.76 9.44 -1.61
C ILE A 30 -9.95 9.25 -0.68
N ALA A 31 -10.16 8.01 -0.21
CA ALA A 31 -11.19 7.67 0.75
C ALA A 31 -10.88 8.21 2.15
N GLY A 32 -9.59 8.28 2.47
CA GLY A 32 -9.09 8.81 3.74
C GLY A 32 -7.68 8.33 4.05
N ILE A 33 -7.15 8.82 5.17
CA ILE A 33 -5.79 8.55 5.64
C ILE A 33 -5.86 7.93 7.02
N VAL A 34 -5.23 6.76 7.18
CA VAL A 34 -5.18 6.06 8.46
C VAL A 34 -3.88 6.40 9.16
N ARG A 35 -3.95 7.01 10.34
CA ARG A 35 -2.81 7.36 11.19
C ARG A 35 -2.97 6.74 12.57
N ARG A 36 -1.85 6.35 13.20
CA ARG A 36 -1.89 5.79 14.56
C ARG A 36 -2.59 6.73 15.54
N GLN A 37 -3.35 6.14 16.47
CA GLN A 37 -3.90 6.86 17.62
C GLN A 37 -2.77 7.61 18.36
N GLY A 38 -2.96 8.90 18.65
CA GLY A 38 -1.96 9.72 19.34
C GLY A 38 -0.93 10.42 18.43
N ALA A 39 -1.07 10.37 17.11
CA ALA A 39 -0.37 11.28 16.22
C ALA A 39 -0.85 12.73 16.53
N LYS A 40 -0.07 13.42 17.37
CA LYS A 40 -0.45 14.70 18.03
C LYS A 40 -0.61 15.87 17.06
N ASP A 41 -0.04 15.78 15.87
CA ASP A 41 -0.02 16.89 14.95
C ASP A 41 -1.19 16.79 13.97
N LYS A 42 -2.11 17.73 14.07
CA LYS A 42 -3.03 18.05 12.96
C LYS A 42 -2.18 18.74 11.90
N LEU A 43 -1.68 17.95 10.97
CA LEU A 43 -0.93 18.50 9.84
C LEU A 43 -1.89 19.33 8.99
N ALA A 44 -1.52 20.59 8.74
CA ALA A 44 -2.34 21.51 7.95
C ALA A 44 -2.62 20.96 6.55
N GLU A 45 -1.68 20.21 5.99
CA GLU A 45 -1.80 19.52 4.69
C GLU A 45 -2.87 18.42 4.66
N LEU A 46 -3.33 17.94 5.82
CA LEU A 46 -4.38 16.93 5.93
C LEU A 46 -5.77 17.52 6.20
N ALA A 47 -5.91 18.84 6.21
CA ALA A 47 -7.18 19.51 6.55
C ALA A 47 -8.34 19.14 5.62
N ASN A 48 -8.04 18.77 4.38
CA ASN A 48 -9.03 18.42 3.36
C ASN A 48 -9.33 16.92 3.28
N TYR A 49 -8.72 16.09 4.12
CA TYR A 49 -8.89 14.63 4.09
C TYR A 49 -9.56 14.13 5.35
N GLU A 50 -10.31 13.04 5.20
CA GLU A 50 -10.76 12.26 6.35
C GLU A 50 -9.58 11.51 6.95
N VAL A 51 -9.22 11.84 8.20
CA VAL A 51 -8.11 11.21 8.93
C VAL A 51 -8.66 10.41 10.08
N VAL A 52 -8.38 9.12 10.08
CA VAL A 52 -8.87 8.16 11.07
C VAL A 52 -7.72 7.37 11.70
N ASP A 53 -7.97 6.73 12.82
CA ASP A 53 -7.01 5.85 13.49
C ASP A 53 -7.19 4.36 13.12
N ASP A 54 -8.33 4.02 12.48
CA ASP A 54 -8.64 2.68 12.02
C ASP A 54 -9.37 2.74 10.67
N ILE A 55 -8.96 1.87 9.73
CA ILE A 55 -9.53 1.82 8.37
C ILE A 55 -11.02 1.48 8.35
N THR A 56 -11.52 0.77 9.37
CA THR A 56 -12.94 0.40 9.49
C THR A 56 -13.86 1.61 9.65
N LYS A 57 -13.32 2.78 9.98
CA LYS A 57 -14.06 4.04 10.06
C LYS A 57 -14.28 4.70 8.70
N LEU A 58 -13.51 4.31 7.67
CA LEU A 58 -13.68 4.78 6.31
C LEU A 58 -14.75 3.96 5.58
N LYS A 59 -15.48 4.61 4.67
CA LYS A 59 -16.54 3.98 3.89
C LYS A 59 -16.10 3.73 2.45
N ASP A 60 -16.61 2.64 1.87
CA ASP A 60 -16.48 2.33 0.44
C ASP A 60 -15.02 2.35 -0.05
N VAL A 61 -14.11 1.73 0.71
CA VAL A 61 -12.70 1.62 0.33
C VAL A 61 -12.51 0.45 -0.62
N ASP A 62 -12.03 0.71 -1.83
CA ASP A 62 -11.73 -0.32 -2.83
C ASP A 62 -10.32 -0.90 -2.64
N VAL A 63 -9.34 -0.04 -2.24
CA VAL A 63 -7.95 -0.42 -2.06
C VAL A 63 -7.29 0.36 -0.93
N ALA A 64 -6.43 -0.30 -0.16
CA ALA A 64 -5.57 0.32 0.86
C ALA A 64 -4.11 0.26 0.42
N ILE A 65 -3.43 1.39 0.41
CA ILE A 65 -2.00 1.50 0.13
C ILE A 65 -1.27 1.56 1.47
N LEU A 66 -0.45 0.55 1.75
CA LEU A 66 0.22 0.38 3.04
C LEU A 66 1.57 1.12 3.03
N ALA A 67 1.53 2.39 3.41
CA ALA A 67 2.72 3.23 3.61
C ALA A 67 3.25 3.10 5.07
N THR A 68 3.29 1.88 5.57
CA THR A 68 3.72 1.52 6.93
C THR A 68 5.13 0.97 6.94
N PRO A 69 5.80 0.89 8.11
CA PRO A 69 7.07 0.19 8.20
C PRO A 69 6.95 -1.25 7.67
N THR A 70 7.95 -1.71 6.90
CA THR A 70 7.93 -2.99 6.18
C THR A 70 7.52 -4.17 7.06
N ARG A 71 8.03 -4.25 8.30
CA ARG A 71 7.72 -5.33 9.24
C ARG A 71 6.24 -5.40 9.64
N SER A 72 5.52 -4.31 9.50
CA SER A 72 4.09 -4.23 9.82
C SER A 72 3.19 -4.57 8.63
N CYS A 73 3.71 -4.50 7.39
CA CYS A 73 2.92 -4.72 6.18
C CYS A 73 2.14 -6.04 6.18
N PRO A 74 2.73 -7.21 6.54
CA PRO A 74 2.00 -8.48 6.51
C PRO A 74 0.78 -8.50 7.42
N GLU A 75 0.89 -7.94 8.63
CA GLU A 75 -0.20 -7.87 9.59
C GLU A 75 -1.33 -6.95 9.12
N TYR A 76 -0.97 -5.77 8.60
CA TYR A 76 -1.97 -4.86 8.02
C TYR A 76 -2.65 -5.45 6.80
N ALA A 77 -1.90 -6.05 5.88
CA ALA A 77 -2.45 -6.65 4.67
C ALA A 77 -3.43 -7.78 4.99
N GLU A 78 -3.10 -8.68 5.93
CA GLU A 78 -3.99 -9.75 6.38
C GLU A 78 -5.30 -9.20 6.95
N LYS A 79 -5.23 -8.23 7.87
CA LYS A 79 -6.41 -7.62 8.51
C LYS A 79 -7.30 -6.92 7.48
N ILE A 80 -6.70 -6.13 6.60
CA ILE A 80 -7.41 -5.29 5.65
C ILE A 80 -8.07 -6.13 4.55
N VAL A 81 -7.38 -7.17 4.05
CA VAL A 81 -7.97 -8.11 3.10
C VAL A 81 -9.16 -8.85 3.70
N ALA A 82 -9.09 -9.23 4.97
CA ALA A 82 -10.21 -9.86 5.68
C ALA A 82 -11.45 -8.95 5.78
N LEU A 83 -11.27 -7.62 5.72
CA LEU A 83 -12.36 -6.64 5.63
C LEU A 83 -12.95 -6.51 4.21
N GLY A 84 -12.44 -7.25 3.24
CA GLY A 84 -12.90 -7.17 1.86
C GLY A 84 -12.30 -6.01 1.06
N ILE A 85 -11.13 -5.52 1.43
CA ILE A 85 -10.42 -4.40 0.79
C ILE A 85 -9.14 -4.94 0.13
N ASN A 86 -8.86 -4.53 -1.12
CA ASN A 86 -7.60 -4.86 -1.78
C ASN A 86 -6.43 -4.12 -1.12
N THR A 87 -5.20 -4.64 -1.23
CA THR A 87 -4.02 -3.99 -0.64
C THR A 87 -2.87 -3.85 -1.63
N VAL A 88 -2.08 -2.81 -1.43
CA VAL A 88 -0.80 -2.59 -2.10
C VAL A 88 0.22 -2.25 -1.03
N ASP A 89 1.40 -2.89 -1.05
CA ASP A 89 2.49 -2.58 -0.13
C ASP A 89 3.86 -2.58 -0.83
N SER A 90 4.86 -2.03 -0.15
CA SER A 90 6.26 -2.02 -0.57
C SER A 90 7.14 -2.87 0.35
N PHE A 91 6.65 -4.03 0.80
CA PHE A 91 7.41 -4.95 1.64
C PHE A 91 8.76 -5.33 1.01
N ASP A 92 9.86 -5.16 1.76
CA ASP A 92 11.23 -5.21 1.23
C ASP A 92 12.15 -6.22 1.95
N ILE A 93 11.63 -7.07 2.83
CA ILE A 93 12.44 -8.12 3.47
C ILE A 93 12.55 -9.31 2.51
N HIS A 94 13.56 -9.27 1.63
CA HIS A 94 13.75 -10.23 0.54
C HIS A 94 13.67 -11.69 0.97
N THR A 95 14.27 -12.05 2.10
CA THR A 95 14.27 -13.43 2.62
C THR A 95 12.90 -13.94 3.04
N SER A 96 11.93 -13.04 3.25
CA SER A 96 10.58 -13.36 3.75
C SER A 96 9.48 -13.11 2.72
N ILE A 97 9.82 -12.63 1.53
CA ILE A 97 8.81 -12.31 0.48
C ILE A 97 8.01 -13.54 0.09
N LEU A 98 8.66 -14.69 -0.08
CA LEU A 98 7.99 -15.91 -0.52
C LEU A 98 6.98 -16.41 0.52
N ASP A 99 7.35 -16.39 1.79
CA ASP A 99 6.47 -16.80 2.89
C ASP A 99 5.30 -15.85 3.03
N TYR A 100 5.58 -14.54 2.99
CA TYR A 100 4.54 -13.52 3.01
C TYR A 100 3.57 -13.67 1.84
N ARG A 101 4.08 -13.83 0.60
CA ARG A 101 3.28 -14.05 -0.59
C ARG A 101 2.38 -15.27 -0.44
N THR A 102 2.92 -16.38 0.03
CA THR A 102 2.17 -17.64 0.18
C THR A 102 1.02 -17.48 1.15
N LYS A 103 1.28 -16.90 2.33
CA LYS A 103 0.24 -16.63 3.33
C LYS A 103 -0.81 -15.65 2.82
N GLN A 104 -0.38 -14.55 2.20
CA GLN A 104 -1.29 -13.52 1.74
C GLN A 104 -2.15 -13.98 0.54
N MET A 105 -1.62 -14.86 -0.31
CA MET A 105 -2.40 -15.51 -1.38
C MET A 105 -3.59 -16.30 -0.83
N GLU A 106 -3.41 -17.02 0.27
CA GLU A 106 -4.50 -17.77 0.92
C GLU A 106 -5.56 -16.81 1.49
N ASN A 107 -5.13 -15.72 2.13
CA ASN A 107 -6.04 -14.69 2.66
C ASN A 107 -6.84 -14.05 1.53
N CYS A 108 -6.18 -13.70 0.43
CA CYS A 108 -6.83 -13.13 -0.74
C CYS A 108 -7.86 -14.08 -1.38
N LYS A 109 -7.54 -15.37 -1.51
CA LYS A 109 -8.48 -16.38 -2.00
C LYS A 109 -9.72 -16.50 -1.12
N LYS A 110 -9.55 -16.50 0.20
CA LYS A 110 -10.67 -16.56 1.16
C LYS A 110 -11.57 -15.33 1.07
N ALA A 111 -10.98 -14.14 0.89
CA ALA A 111 -11.71 -12.89 0.85
C ALA A 111 -12.22 -12.49 -0.56
N GLY A 112 -11.80 -13.17 -1.62
CA GLY A 112 -12.09 -12.79 -3.00
C GLY A 112 -11.45 -11.43 -3.36
N LYS A 113 -10.23 -11.18 -2.86
CA LYS A 113 -9.52 -9.90 -3.02
C LYS A 113 -8.12 -10.10 -3.58
N VAL A 114 -7.45 -8.99 -3.89
CA VAL A 114 -6.11 -8.95 -4.45
C VAL A 114 -5.19 -8.18 -3.52
N SER A 115 -3.96 -8.68 -3.35
CA SER A 115 -2.85 -7.95 -2.74
C SER A 115 -1.72 -7.84 -3.74
N VAL A 116 -1.24 -6.64 -3.98
CA VAL A 116 0.01 -6.38 -4.69
C VAL A 116 1.08 -6.17 -3.62
N ILE A 117 2.00 -7.09 -3.52
CA ILE A 117 3.08 -7.05 -2.52
C ILE A 117 4.39 -6.61 -3.14
N SER A 118 5.27 -5.98 -2.35
CA SER A 118 6.60 -5.58 -2.80
C SER A 118 6.59 -4.64 -4.02
N ALA A 119 5.61 -3.75 -4.10
CA ALA A 119 5.44 -2.77 -5.16
C ALA A 119 6.22 -1.48 -4.82
N GLY A 120 7.52 -1.60 -4.56
CA GLY A 120 8.41 -0.50 -4.22
C GLY A 120 9.45 -0.22 -5.31
N TRP A 121 10.59 0.31 -4.86
CA TRP A 121 11.78 0.48 -5.69
C TRP A 121 12.56 -0.84 -5.78
N ASP A 122 12.95 -1.42 -4.64
CA ASP A 122 13.64 -2.70 -4.50
C ASP A 122 13.05 -3.50 -3.30
N PRO A 123 12.27 -4.55 -3.55
CA PRO A 123 11.84 -5.09 -4.83
C PRO A 123 10.81 -4.19 -5.55
N GLY A 124 10.88 -4.18 -6.87
CA GLY A 124 9.98 -3.40 -7.71
C GLY A 124 10.67 -2.91 -8.98
N SER A 125 10.70 -1.60 -9.20
CA SER A 125 11.26 -0.97 -10.41
C SER A 125 12.74 -1.28 -10.62
N ASP A 126 13.54 -1.33 -9.55
CA ASP A 126 14.96 -1.68 -9.61
C ASP A 126 15.18 -3.10 -10.15
N SER A 127 14.35 -4.06 -9.76
CA SER A 127 14.43 -5.44 -10.25
C SER A 127 14.25 -5.51 -11.77
N ILE A 128 13.35 -4.71 -12.34
CA ILE A 128 13.14 -4.62 -13.79
C ILE A 128 14.36 -4.01 -14.47
N VAL A 129 14.88 -2.92 -13.92
CA VAL A 129 16.09 -2.26 -14.44
C VAL A 129 17.28 -3.20 -14.44
N ARG A 130 17.51 -3.94 -13.36
CA ARG A 130 18.58 -4.95 -13.26
C ARG A 130 18.47 -6.02 -14.34
N VAL A 131 17.29 -6.60 -14.56
CA VAL A 131 17.09 -7.61 -15.62
C VAL A 131 17.35 -7.05 -17.00
N LEU A 132 16.97 -5.80 -17.27
CA LEU A 132 17.30 -5.13 -18.54
C LEU A 132 18.81 -4.93 -18.69
N MET A 133 19.50 -4.47 -17.65
CA MET A 133 20.96 -4.29 -17.67
C MET A 133 21.69 -5.61 -17.87
N GLU A 134 21.29 -6.69 -17.19
CA GLU A 134 21.85 -8.03 -17.39
C GLU A 134 21.62 -8.53 -18.82
N SER A 135 20.49 -8.20 -19.44
CA SER A 135 20.20 -8.58 -20.83
C SER A 135 21.10 -7.83 -21.83
N LEU A 136 21.47 -6.58 -21.53
CA LEU A 136 22.30 -5.74 -22.37
C LEU A 136 23.81 -6.00 -22.16
N ALA A 137 24.21 -6.32 -20.95
CA ALA A 137 25.60 -6.54 -20.55
C ALA A 137 25.75 -7.75 -19.62
N PRO A 138 25.53 -8.99 -20.12
CA PRO A 138 25.47 -10.20 -19.30
C PRO A 138 26.79 -10.58 -18.60
N LYS A 139 27.88 -9.91 -18.93
CA LYS A 139 29.20 -10.11 -18.30
C LYS A 139 29.66 -8.91 -17.47
N GLY A 140 28.81 -7.92 -17.26
CA GLY A 140 29.11 -6.70 -16.52
C GLY A 140 29.78 -5.61 -17.34
#